data_49ca1c287a0342fcc127a165b94f0019
#
_entry.id   49ca1c287a0342fcc127a165b94f0019
#
_cell.length_a   1.000
_cell.length_b   1.000
_cell.length_c   1.000
_cell.angle_alpha   90.00
_cell.angle_beta   90.00
_cell.angle_gamma   90.00
#
_symmetry.space_group_name_H-M   'P 1'
#
loop_
_entity.id
_entity.type
_entity.pdbx_description
1 polymer ?
#
loop_
_entity_poly.entity_id
_entity_poly.type
_entity_poly.pdbx_seq_one_letter_code
_entity_poly.pdbx_strand_id
1 'polypeptide(L)'
;WAGMLVALAFGLHRPGRWGWALAIAALALAIREHVLPFVLLMGAMAAWRRDWKETAAWGALLVAFLAAMVWHLSLVAPQVLPTDPESPDWLVLRGLAGWLVNIALSSNLRFLPHEIAGPLVILMVLGWAGWKSDAGTTGTLLYLGYGLAFMLAGRANNFYWGAVVAPAMFIGLAF
;
A
#
# COMPACT_ATOMS: atom_id res chain seq x y z
N TRP A 1 -11.70 -4.44 1.51
CA TRP A 1 -11.10 -5.74 1.85
C TRP A 1 -9.57 -5.71 1.68
N ALA A 2 -9.02 -5.20 0.57
CA ALA A 2 -7.58 -5.24 0.32
C ALA A 2 -6.74 -4.69 1.49
N GLY A 3 -7.11 -3.56 2.08
CA GLY A 3 -6.40 -2.97 3.22
C GLY A 3 -6.42 -3.84 4.48
N MET A 4 -7.55 -4.53 4.75
CA MET A 4 -7.63 -5.47 5.86
C MET A 4 -6.73 -6.69 5.64
N LEU A 5 -6.66 -7.18 4.40
CA LEU A 5 -5.77 -8.27 4.03
C LEU A 5 -4.30 -7.85 4.09
N VAL A 6 -3.96 -6.61 3.68
CA VAL A 6 -2.60 -6.07 3.85
C VAL A 6 -2.23 -6.00 5.33
N ALA A 7 -3.12 -5.48 6.18
CA ALA A 7 -2.91 -5.44 7.63
C ALA A 7 -2.71 -6.83 8.22
N LEU A 8 -3.53 -7.81 7.80
CA LEU A 8 -3.42 -9.20 8.23
C LEU A 8 -2.12 -9.85 7.74
N ALA A 9 -1.76 -9.69 6.46
CA ALA A 9 -0.52 -10.19 5.90
C ALA A 9 0.69 -9.63 6.65
N PHE A 10 0.70 -8.32 6.90
CA PHE A 10 1.74 -7.65 7.68
C PHE A 10 1.83 -8.19 9.11
N GLY A 11 0.70 -8.33 9.79
CA GLY A 11 0.63 -8.85 11.16
C GLY A 11 1.04 -10.32 11.30
N LEU A 12 0.82 -11.14 10.27
CA LEU A 12 1.21 -12.55 10.24
C LEU A 12 2.65 -12.78 9.79
N HIS A 13 3.26 -11.79 9.16
CA HIS A 13 4.63 -11.92 8.68
C HIS A 13 5.60 -12.14 9.84
N ARG A 14 6.43 -13.16 9.70
CA ARG A 14 7.59 -13.45 10.59
C ARG A 14 8.73 -13.94 9.71
N PRO A 15 9.98 -13.48 9.93
CA PRO A 15 11.14 -14.06 9.26
C PRO A 15 11.16 -15.59 9.43
N GLY A 16 11.32 -16.31 8.32
CA GLY A 16 11.29 -17.78 8.29
C GLY A 16 9.88 -18.43 8.35
N ARG A 17 8.81 -17.66 8.56
CA ARG A 17 7.40 -18.14 8.57
C ARG A 17 6.47 -17.20 7.80
N TRP A 18 6.85 -16.87 6.60
CA TRP A 18 6.19 -15.85 5.76
C TRP A 18 5.10 -16.42 4.83
N GLY A 19 4.94 -17.75 4.73
CA GLY A 19 4.05 -18.36 3.72
C GLY A 19 2.61 -17.86 3.79
N TRP A 20 2.02 -17.76 5.00
CA TRP A 20 0.67 -17.22 5.16
C TRP A 20 0.58 -15.73 4.81
N ALA A 21 1.59 -14.94 5.16
CA ALA A 21 1.65 -13.53 4.79
C ALA A 21 1.68 -13.36 3.26
N LEU A 22 2.47 -14.18 2.57
CA LEU A 22 2.53 -14.21 1.10
C LEU A 22 1.17 -14.59 0.48
N ALA A 23 0.52 -15.65 0.97
CA ALA A 23 -0.77 -16.11 0.45
C ALA A 23 -1.85 -15.03 0.60
N ILE A 24 -1.90 -14.37 1.76
CA ILE A 24 -2.88 -13.30 2.03
C ILE A 24 -2.55 -12.06 1.21
N ALA A 25 -1.27 -11.72 1.05
CA ALA A 25 -0.85 -10.62 0.19
C ALA A 25 -1.19 -10.89 -1.29
N ALA A 26 -1.06 -12.14 -1.76
CA ALA A 26 -1.48 -12.54 -3.10
C ALA A 26 -2.98 -12.34 -3.31
N LEU A 27 -3.81 -12.71 -2.33
CA LEU A 27 -5.24 -12.46 -2.37
C LEU A 27 -5.55 -10.95 -2.37
N ALA A 28 -4.87 -10.17 -1.53
CA ALA A 28 -5.02 -8.72 -1.49
C ALA A 28 -4.65 -8.06 -2.83
N LEU A 29 -3.54 -8.52 -3.44
CA LEU A 29 -3.06 -8.03 -4.74
C LEU A 29 -4.02 -8.39 -5.88
N ALA A 30 -4.63 -9.58 -5.84
CA ALA A 30 -5.65 -9.99 -6.81
C ALA A 30 -6.94 -9.13 -6.72
N ILE A 31 -7.23 -8.55 -5.56
CA ILE A 31 -8.38 -7.64 -5.37
C ILE A 31 -8.02 -6.22 -5.81
N ARG A 32 -6.76 -5.78 -5.56
CA ARG A 32 -6.38 -4.39 -5.77
C ARG A 32 -4.88 -4.26 -6.08
N GLU A 33 -4.58 -3.75 -7.25
CA GLU A 33 -3.21 -3.49 -7.73
C GLU A 33 -2.41 -2.53 -6.82
N HIS A 34 -3.10 -1.68 -6.08
CA HIS A 34 -2.49 -0.76 -5.09
C HIS A 34 -1.81 -1.48 -3.91
N VAL A 35 -1.93 -2.81 -3.81
CA VAL A 35 -1.16 -3.63 -2.85
C VAL A 35 0.27 -3.89 -3.34
N LEU A 36 0.56 -3.64 -4.61
CA LEU A 36 1.88 -3.88 -5.20
C LEU A 36 3.06 -3.25 -4.42
N PRO A 37 2.99 -2.00 -3.94
CA PRO A 37 4.06 -1.42 -3.12
C PRO A 37 4.35 -2.23 -1.85
N PHE A 38 3.33 -2.82 -1.21
CA PHE A 38 3.51 -3.72 -0.07
C PHE A 38 4.30 -4.97 -0.46
N VAL A 39 3.94 -5.62 -1.57
CA VAL A 39 4.64 -6.83 -2.07
C VAL A 39 6.10 -6.50 -2.40
N LEU A 40 6.36 -5.37 -3.06
CA LEU A 40 7.71 -4.91 -3.37
C LEU A 40 8.53 -4.64 -2.10
N LEU A 41 7.95 -4.00 -1.10
CA LEU A 41 8.61 -3.74 0.17
C LEU A 41 8.96 -5.04 0.88
N MET A 42 8.03 -5.99 0.98
CA MET A 42 8.28 -7.29 1.64
C MET A 42 9.42 -8.06 0.95
N GLY A 43 9.44 -8.06 -0.38
CA GLY A 43 10.53 -8.63 -1.16
C GLY A 43 11.88 -7.94 -0.91
N ALA A 44 11.88 -6.60 -0.88
CA ALA A 44 13.08 -5.81 -0.58
C ALA A 44 13.59 -6.06 0.84
N MET A 45 12.70 -6.14 1.84
CA MET A 45 13.07 -6.46 3.22
C MET A 45 13.61 -7.88 3.38
N ALA A 46 13.07 -8.86 2.63
CA ALA A 46 13.60 -10.21 2.58
C ALA A 46 15.02 -10.23 1.97
N ALA A 47 15.22 -9.52 0.87
CA ALA A 47 16.54 -9.37 0.23
C ALA A 47 17.54 -8.70 1.16
N TRP A 48 17.14 -7.66 1.88
CA TRP A 48 17.96 -6.99 2.89
C TRP A 48 18.43 -7.94 3.99
N ARG A 49 17.52 -8.84 4.46
CA ARG A 49 17.85 -9.89 5.42
C ARG A 49 18.64 -11.05 4.82
N ARG A 50 18.88 -11.06 3.48
CA ARG A 50 19.51 -12.15 2.72
C ARG A 50 18.72 -13.47 2.78
N ASP A 51 17.41 -13.41 3.03
CA ASP A 51 16.52 -14.57 2.88
C ASP A 51 16.10 -14.72 1.43
N TRP A 52 16.96 -15.42 0.65
CA TRP A 52 16.75 -15.59 -0.78
C TRP A 52 15.53 -16.43 -1.13
N LYS A 53 15.10 -17.32 -0.23
CA LYS A 53 13.88 -18.13 -0.42
C LYS A 53 12.64 -17.23 -0.33
N GLU A 54 12.56 -16.42 0.70
CA GLU A 54 11.48 -15.45 0.86
C GLU A 54 11.52 -14.42 -0.27
N THR A 55 12.71 -13.88 -0.62
CA THR A 55 12.87 -12.94 -1.73
C THR A 55 12.36 -13.52 -3.04
N ALA A 56 12.72 -14.76 -3.35
CA ALA A 56 12.26 -15.44 -4.57
C ALA A 56 10.74 -15.65 -4.57
N ALA A 57 10.13 -15.95 -3.43
CA ALA A 57 8.69 -16.12 -3.31
C ALA A 57 7.92 -14.81 -3.56
N TRP A 58 8.36 -13.70 -2.96
CA TRP A 58 7.79 -12.37 -3.25
C TRP A 58 8.02 -11.95 -4.70
N GLY A 59 9.20 -12.25 -5.26
CA GLY A 59 9.50 -12.03 -6.67
C GLY A 59 8.62 -12.84 -7.61
N ALA A 60 8.37 -14.12 -7.29
CA ALA A 60 7.46 -14.97 -8.05
C ALA A 60 6.01 -14.43 -8.02
N LEU A 61 5.54 -13.94 -6.88
CA LEU A 61 4.23 -13.28 -6.77
C LEU A 61 4.16 -12.03 -7.67
N LEU A 62 5.21 -11.21 -7.65
CA LEU A 62 5.31 -10.03 -8.53
C LEU A 62 5.23 -10.42 -10.00
N VAL A 63 6.02 -11.40 -10.43
CA VAL A 63 6.03 -11.88 -11.83
C VAL A 63 4.67 -12.44 -12.23
N ALA A 64 4.04 -13.24 -11.37
CA ALA A 64 2.71 -13.78 -11.63
C ALA A 64 1.66 -12.66 -11.77
N PHE A 65 1.72 -11.64 -10.91
CA PHE A 65 0.83 -10.48 -10.99
C PHE A 65 1.04 -9.70 -12.28
N LEU A 66 2.30 -9.42 -12.68
CA LEU A 66 2.59 -8.69 -13.91
C LEU A 66 2.14 -9.48 -15.15
N ALA A 67 2.35 -10.80 -15.17
CA ALA A 67 1.87 -11.65 -16.25
C ALA A 67 0.33 -11.63 -16.34
N ALA A 68 -0.37 -11.74 -15.21
CA ALA A 68 -1.82 -11.63 -15.14
C ALA A 68 -2.32 -10.25 -15.60
N MET A 69 -1.61 -9.16 -15.24
CA MET A 69 -1.93 -7.80 -15.67
C MET A 69 -1.77 -7.63 -17.18
N VAL A 70 -0.65 -8.12 -17.76
CA VAL A 70 -0.43 -8.10 -19.22
C VAL A 70 -1.54 -8.86 -19.93
N TRP A 71 -1.89 -10.05 -19.46
CA TRP A 71 -2.99 -10.81 -20.00
C TRP A 71 -4.32 -10.07 -19.90
N HIS A 72 -4.65 -9.52 -18.73
CA HIS A 72 -5.87 -8.72 -18.53
C HIS A 72 -5.93 -7.54 -19.51
N LEU A 73 -4.84 -6.77 -19.64
CA LEU A 73 -4.78 -5.63 -20.55
C LEU A 73 -4.95 -6.07 -22.02
N SER A 74 -4.44 -7.22 -22.40
CA SER A 74 -4.63 -7.76 -23.77
C SER A 74 -6.09 -8.09 -24.08
N LEU A 75 -6.90 -8.42 -23.05
CA LEU A 75 -8.34 -8.66 -23.21
C LEU A 75 -9.14 -7.35 -23.21
N VAL A 76 -8.67 -6.34 -22.49
CA VAL A 76 -9.35 -5.04 -22.37
C VAL A 76 -9.07 -4.14 -23.59
N ALA A 77 -7.84 -4.13 -24.08
CA ALA A 77 -7.42 -3.23 -25.17
C ALA A 77 -8.34 -3.28 -26.42
N PRO A 78 -8.80 -4.45 -26.89
CA PRO A 78 -9.72 -4.52 -28.04
C PRO A 78 -11.13 -3.96 -27.75
N GLN A 79 -11.49 -3.73 -26.48
CA GLN A 79 -12.80 -3.20 -26.08
C GLN A 79 -12.84 -1.67 -26.03
N VAL A 80 -11.67 -1.03 -26.04
CA VAL A 80 -11.55 0.44 -26.01
C VAL A 80 -11.82 1.00 -27.41
N LEU A 81 -12.82 1.87 -27.51
CA LEU A 81 -13.19 2.52 -28.77
C LEU A 81 -12.44 3.85 -28.93
N PRO A 82 -12.15 4.29 -30.17
CA PRO A 82 -11.53 5.61 -30.43
C PRO A 82 -12.38 6.79 -29.93
N THR A 83 -13.66 6.55 -29.69
CA THR A 83 -14.61 7.55 -29.19
C THR A 83 -14.71 7.59 -27.67
N ASP A 84 -14.08 6.65 -26.96
CA ASP A 84 -14.09 6.64 -25.51
C ASP A 84 -13.37 7.86 -24.93
N PRO A 85 -13.88 8.47 -23.86
CA PRO A 85 -13.23 9.62 -23.26
C PRO A 85 -11.86 9.23 -22.68
N GLU A 86 -10.85 10.00 -23.00
CA GLU A 86 -9.51 9.80 -22.44
C GLU A 86 -9.52 10.00 -20.92
N SER A 87 -8.80 9.15 -20.22
CA SER A 87 -8.62 9.27 -18.78
C SER A 87 -7.66 10.43 -18.50
N PRO A 88 -8.02 11.40 -17.64
CA PRO A 88 -7.08 12.42 -17.20
C PRO A 88 -5.84 11.79 -16.54
N ASP A 89 -4.72 12.54 -16.56
CA ASP A 89 -3.45 12.09 -15.99
C ASP A 89 -3.56 11.63 -14.54
N TRP A 90 -2.81 10.56 -14.22
CA TRP A 90 -2.72 10.01 -12.88
C TRP A 90 -1.54 10.59 -12.08
N LEU A 91 -0.50 11.11 -12.76
CA LEU A 91 0.64 11.77 -12.13
C LEU A 91 0.29 13.23 -11.88
N VAL A 92 -0.18 13.50 -10.69
CA VAL A 92 -0.56 14.83 -10.24
C VAL A 92 0.13 15.12 -8.93
N LEU A 93 0.99 16.14 -8.90
CA LEU A 93 1.67 16.54 -7.67
C LEU A 93 0.66 17.14 -6.69
N ARG A 94 0.25 16.34 -5.72
CA ARG A 94 -0.70 16.74 -4.66
C ARG A 94 -0.01 17.15 -3.37
N GLY A 95 1.29 16.84 -3.25
CA GLY A 95 2.10 17.15 -2.09
C GLY A 95 1.57 16.53 -0.78
N LEU A 96 2.04 17.06 0.34
CA LEU A 96 1.67 16.56 1.67
C LEU A 96 0.15 16.54 1.89
N ALA A 97 -0.56 17.56 1.42
CA ALA A 97 -2.01 17.62 1.55
C ALA A 97 -2.71 16.43 0.89
N GLY A 98 -2.24 15.97 -0.28
CA GLY A 98 -2.77 14.78 -0.95
C GLY A 98 -2.64 13.51 -0.13
N TRP A 99 -1.50 13.31 0.52
CA TRP A 99 -1.30 12.17 1.42
C TRP A 99 -2.24 12.24 2.63
N LEU A 100 -2.23 13.36 3.38
CA LEU A 100 -3.05 13.53 4.58
C LEU A 100 -4.53 13.33 4.29
N VAL A 101 -5.03 13.93 3.20
CA VAL A 101 -6.43 13.80 2.78
C VAL A 101 -6.78 12.35 2.40
N ASN A 102 -5.89 11.64 1.67
CA ASN A 102 -6.15 10.24 1.32
C ASN A 102 -6.33 9.36 2.56
N ILE A 103 -5.50 9.53 3.60
CA ILE A 103 -5.63 8.75 4.85
C ILE A 103 -6.83 9.21 5.66
N ALA A 104 -7.01 10.52 5.85
CA ALA A 104 -8.10 11.05 6.66
C ALA A 104 -9.47 10.64 6.10
N LEU A 105 -9.72 10.85 4.79
CA LEU A 105 -11.02 10.56 4.18
C LEU A 105 -11.30 9.06 4.02
N SER A 106 -10.27 8.21 3.99
CA SER A 106 -10.42 6.76 3.89
C SER A 106 -10.45 6.04 5.25
N SER A 107 -10.47 6.78 6.34
CA SER A 107 -10.48 6.26 7.70
C SER A 107 -11.49 7.01 8.59
N ASN A 108 -11.60 6.60 9.86
CA ASN A 108 -12.44 7.29 10.84
C ASN A 108 -11.96 8.72 11.16
N LEU A 109 -10.77 9.12 10.74
CA LEU A 109 -10.29 10.49 10.87
C LEU A 109 -11.14 11.49 10.06
N ARG A 110 -11.91 11.02 9.09
CA ARG A 110 -12.87 11.84 8.31
C ARG A 110 -13.90 12.58 9.15
N PHE A 111 -14.15 12.10 10.36
CA PHE A 111 -15.09 12.72 11.31
C PHE A 111 -14.45 13.77 12.20
N LEU A 112 -13.14 13.96 12.12
CA LEU A 112 -12.39 14.98 12.87
C LEU A 112 -12.14 16.23 12.03
N PRO A 113 -12.00 17.40 12.67
CA PRO A 113 -11.49 18.59 12.00
C PRO A 113 -10.13 18.34 11.36
N HIS A 114 -9.86 18.98 10.21
CA HIS A 114 -8.60 18.78 9.45
C HIS A 114 -7.36 19.13 10.27
N GLU A 115 -7.47 20.11 11.17
CA GLU A 115 -6.42 20.56 12.08
C GLU A 115 -6.00 19.48 13.09
N ILE A 116 -6.86 18.47 13.30
CA ILE A 116 -6.60 17.31 14.16
C ILE A 116 -6.24 16.09 13.31
N ALA A 117 -7.02 15.82 12.26
CA ALA A 117 -6.84 14.64 11.43
C ALA A 117 -5.45 14.60 10.76
N GLY A 118 -4.98 15.73 10.22
CA GLY A 118 -3.68 15.81 9.55
C GLY A 118 -2.50 15.49 10.49
N PRO A 119 -2.34 16.18 11.63
CA PRO A 119 -1.32 15.86 12.63
C PRO A 119 -1.37 14.39 13.09
N LEU A 120 -2.57 13.81 13.29
CA LEU A 120 -2.69 12.40 13.69
C LEU A 120 -2.10 11.45 12.64
N VAL A 121 -2.29 11.71 11.34
CA VAL A 121 -1.67 10.91 10.28
C VAL A 121 -0.15 10.93 10.40
N ILE A 122 0.44 12.09 10.68
CA ILE A 122 1.91 12.21 10.88
C ILE A 122 2.34 11.46 12.15
N LEU A 123 1.61 11.63 13.25
CA LEU A 123 1.91 10.94 14.52
C LEU A 123 1.87 9.43 14.37
N MET A 124 0.93 8.88 13.59
CA MET A 124 0.90 7.44 13.28
C MET A 124 2.21 6.96 12.67
N VAL A 125 2.77 7.70 11.70
CA VAL A 125 4.04 7.32 11.06
C VAL A 125 5.21 7.47 12.01
N LEU A 126 5.23 8.55 12.80
CA LEU A 126 6.26 8.77 13.81
C LEU A 126 6.24 7.67 14.88
N GLY A 127 5.06 7.20 15.29
CA GLY A 127 4.94 6.09 16.23
C GLY A 127 5.48 4.78 15.64
N TRP A 128 5.19 4.48 14.37
CA TRP A 128 5.82 3.34 13.69
C TRP A 128 7.35 3.47 13.66
N ALA A 129 7.89 4.67 13.42
CA ALA A 129 9.33 4.94 13.46
C ALA A 129 9.91 4.83 14.89
N GLY A 130 9.12 5.16 15.90
CA GLY A 130 9.48 5.01 17.32
C GLY A 130 9.54 3.56 17.77
N TRP A 131 8.80 2.66 17.13
CA TRP A 131 8.78 1.24 17.48
C TRP A 131 10.07 0.54 16.98
N LYS A 132 11.04 0.38 17.88
CA LYS A 132 12.37 -0.20 17.60
C LYS A 132 12.29 -1.71 17.39
N SER A 133 11.82 -2.12 16.19
CA SER A 133 11.67 -3.51 15.78
C SER A 133 11.70 -3.61 14.25
N ASP A 134 11.87 -4.83 13.72
CA ASP A 134 11.76 -5.09 12.28
C ASP A 134 10.37 -4.70 11.74
N ALA A 135 9.32 -4.94 12.53
CA ALA A 135 7.98 -4.53 12.19
C ALA A 135 7.84 -3.00 12.15
N GLY A 136 8.41 -2.29 13.13
CA GLY A 136 8.44 -0.83 13.15
C GLY A 136 9.15 -0.24 11.94
N THR A 137 10.32 -0.77 11.59
CA THR A 137 11.07 -0.36 10.39
C THR A 137 10.26 -0.62 9.12
N THR A 138 9.71 -1.82 8.97
CA THR A 138 8.91 -2.19 7.79
C THR A 138 7.65 -1.32 7.69
N GLY A 139 6.94 -1.10 8.80
CA GLY A 139 5.76 -0.23 8.85
C GLY A 139 6.10 1.21 8.48
N THR A 140 7.17 1.77 9.03
CA THR A 140 7.65 3.11 8.68
C THR A 140 7.89 3.25 7.19
N LEU A 141 8.64 2.31 6.59
CA LEU A 141 8.93 2.32 5.15
C LEU A 141 7.65 2.15 4.32
N LEU A 142 6.72 1.31 4.78
CA LEU A 142 5.42 1.12 4.13
C LEU A 142 4.65 2.43 4.05
N TYR A 143 4.47 3.10 5.19
CA TYR A 143 3.64 4.32 5.26
C TYR A 143 4.31 5.53 4.61
N LEU A 144 5.63 5.65 4.68
CA LEU A 144 6.36 6.67 3.94
C LEU A 144 6.31 6.41 2.43
N GLY A 145 6.45 5.15 2.00
CA GLY A 145 6.35 4.77 0.58
C GLY A 145 4.98 5.08 -0.01
N TYR A 146 3.90 4.71 0.67
CA TYR A 146 2.55 5.08 0.25
C TYR A 146 2.30 6.59 0.37
N GLY A 147 2.84 7.24 1.40
CA GLY A 147 2.79 8.68 1.54
C GLY A 147 3.38 9.38 0.32
N LEU A 148 4.58 8.99 -0.08
CA LEU A 148 5.25 9.51 -1.27
C LEU A 148 4.42 9.24 -2.54
N ALA A 149 3.90 8.01 -2.70
CA ALA A 149 3.05 7.67 -3.83
C ALA A 149 1.80 8.57 -3.91
N PHE A 150 1.12 8.82 -2.77
CA PHE A 150 -0.06 9.68 -2.72
C PHE A 150 0.25 11.17 -2.89
N MET A 151 1.48 11.59 -2.65
CA MET A 151 1.94 12.94 -2.95
C MET A 151 2.14 13.17 -4.45
N LEU A 152 2.51 12.11 -5.20
CA LEU A 152 2.92 12.18 -6.60
C LEU A 152 1.88 11.65 -7.57
N ALA A 153 0.91 10.86 -7.10
CA ALA A 153 -0.05 10.18 -7.96
C ALA A 153 -1.47 10.20 -7.39
N GLY A 154 -2.43 10.08 -8.29
CA GLY A 154 -3.84 10.06 -7.98
C GLY A 154 -4.50 11.42 -8.07
N ARG A 155 -5.80 11.42 -8.24
CA ARG A 155 -6.65 12.62 -8.31
C ARG A 155 -7.34 12.87 -6.97
N ALA A 156 -7.97 14.03 -6.81
CA ALA A 156 -8.67 14.37 -5.58
C ALA A 156 -9.77 13.34 -5.21
N ASN A 157 -10.45 12.78 -6.21
CA ASN A 157 -11.47 11.75 -6.02
C ASN A 157 -10.93 10.34 -5.77
N ASN A 158 -9.60 10.13 -5.82
CA ASN A 158 -8.96 8.85 -5.51
C ASN A 158 -8.56 8.73 -4.03
N PHE A 159 -9.14 9.52 -3.13
CA PHE A 159 -8.84 9.47 -1.70
C PHE A 159 -8.97 8.06 -1.10
N TYR A 160 -9.89 7.23 -1.63
CA TYR A 160 -10.11 5.85 -1.19
C TYR A 160 -8.89 4.91 -1.37
N TRP A 161 -7.85 5.33 -2.10
CA TRP A 161 -6.59 4.60 -2.18
C TRP A 161 -5.91 4.49 -0.81
N GLY A 162 -6.12 5.46 0.07
CA GLY A 162 -5.64 5.42 1.45
C GLY A 162 -6.17 4.24 2.25
N ALA A 163 -7.34 3.69 1.88
CA ALA A 163 -7.92 2.54 2.57
C ALA A 163 -7.07 1.26 2.48
N VAL A 164 -6.10 1.19 1.55
CA VAL A 164 -5.18 0.05 1.45
C VAL A 164 -4.23 -0.03 2.65
N VAL A 165 -3.85 1.09 3.23
CA VAL A 165 -2.86 1.16 4.32
C VAL A 165 -3.43 1.66 5.64
N ALA A 166 -4.52 2.41 5.60
CA ALA A 166 -5.12 3.01 6.79
C ALA A 166 -5.38 2.01 7.94
N PRO A 167 -5.88 0.76 7.72
CA PRO A 167 -6.24 -0.12 8.82
C PRO A 167 -5.11 -0.41 9.81
N ALA A 168 -3.89 -0.69 9.33
CA ALA A 168 -2.76 -0.97 10.22
C ALA A 168 -2.00 0.28 10.64
N MET A 169 -2.21 1.41 9.98
CA MET A 169 -1.49 2.66 10.27
C MET A 169 -1.76 3.16 11.69
N PHE A 170 -3.00 2.95 12.20
CA PHE A 170 -3.42 3.35 13.55
C PHE A 170 -2.61 2.70 14.68
N ILE A 171 -1.98 1.55 14.43
CA ILE A 171 -1.11 0.88 15.42
C ILE A 171 0.04 1.81 15.85
N GLY A 172 0.50 2.69 14.96
CA GLY A 172 1.52 3.67 15.28
C GLY A 172 1.16 4.64 16.41
N LEU A 173 -0.13 4.84 16.72
CA LEU A 173 -0.53 5.68 17.85
C LEU A 173 -0.28 5.02 19.21
N ALA A 174 0.10 3.74 19.26
CA ALA A 174 0.41 3.01 20.49
C ALA A 174 1.88 3.14 20.90
N PHE A 175 2.72 3.75 20.08
CA PHE A 175 4.15 3.93 20.29
C PHE A 175 4.54 5.41 20.16
#